data_de959c347aa93ebe356de7dd263eef62
#
_entry.id   de959c347aa93ebe356de7dd263eef62
#
_cell.length_a   1.000
_cell.length_b   1.000
_cell.length_c   1.000
_cell.angle_alpha   90.00
_cell.angle_beta   90.00
_cell.angle_gamma   90.00
#
_symmetry.space_group_name_H-M   'P 1'
#
loop_
_entity.id
_entity.type
_entity.pdbx_description
1 polymer ?
#
loop_
_entity_poly.entity_id
_entity_poly.type
_entity_poly.pdbx_seq_one_letter_code
_entity_poly.pdbx_strand_id
1 'polypeptide(L)'
;MKAKKMFEKLGYVQIKENDNYIVYKNKKAPIYIEFQSNLTKTVKHINCYFKIIIFKTSVYLTLEEFQAINKQISELGWEVKDE
;
A
#
# COMPACT_ATOMS: atom_id res chain seq x y z
N MET A 1 -3.49 -5.45 -14.76
CA MET A 1 -3.51 -6.32 -13.58
C MET A 1 -3.81 -5.50 -12.34
N LYS A 2 -4.68 -5.98 -11.48
CA LYS A 2 -5.00 -5.29 -10.22
C LYS A 2 -3.83 -5.35 -9.25
N ALA A 3 -3.74 -4.33 -8.38
CA ALA A 3 -2.67 -4.23 -7.38
C ALA A 3 -2.61 -5.46 -6.48
N LYS A 4 -3.75 -5.95 -6.02
CA LYS A 4 -3.81 -7.14 -5.18
C LYS A 4 -3.11 -8.34 -5.84
N LYS A 5 -3.34 -8.52 -7.13
CA LYS A 5 -2.71 -9.61 -7.89
C LYS A 5 -1.21 -9.40 -8.03
N MET A 6 -0.79 -8.16 -8.22
CA MET A 6 0.63 -7.82 -8.28
C MET A 6 1.32 -8.14 -6.95
N PHE A 7 0.71 -7.77 -5.83
CA PHE A 7 1.26 -8.11 -4.52
C PHE A 7 1.30 -9.62 -4.28
N GLU A 8 0.27 -10.34 -4.68
CA GLU A 8 0.24 -11.79 -4.53
C GLU A 8 1.41 -12.45 -5.28
N LYS A 9 1.72 -11.98 -6.48
CA LYS A 9 2.86 -12.48 -7.26
C LYS A 9 4.20 -12.21 -6.59
N LEU A 10 4.28 -11.18 -5.75
CA LEU A 10 5.49 -10.82 -5.04
C LEU A 10 5.61 -11.50 -3.67
N GLY A 11 4.66 -12.37 -3.35
CA GLY A 11 4.69 -13.10 -2.08
C GLY A 11 3.98 -12.42 -0.94
N TYR A 12 3.15 -11.42 -1.24
CA TYR A 12 2.32 -10.75 -0.24
C TYR A 12 0.92 -11.33 -0.23
N VAL A 13 0.27 -11.19 0.91
CA VAL A 13 -1.13 -11.56 1.06
C VAL A 13 -1.87 -10.38 1.69
N GLN A 14 -3.05 -10.08 1.18
CA GLN A 14 -3.90 -9.06 1.76
C GLN A 14 -4.54 -9.61 3.02
N ILE A 15 -4.23 -9.02 4.17
CA ILE A 15 -4.72 -9.48 5.46
C ILE A 15 -5.85 -8.61 6.01
N LYS A 16 -5.98 -7.38 5.53
CA LYS A 16 -7.07 -6.48 5.92
C LYS A 16 -7.47 -5.60 4.75
N GLU A 17 -8.76 -5.36 4.64
CA GLU A 17 -9.33 -4.41 3.69
C GLU A 17 -10.59 -3.80 4.28
N ASN A 18 -10.67 -2.47 4.26
CA ASN A 18 -11.90 -1.75 4.56
C ASN A 18 -11.86 -0.40 3.84
N ASP A 19 -12.83 0.48 4.10
CA ASP A 19 -12.93 1.76 3.41
C ASP A 19 -11.75 2.69 3.68
N ASN A 20 -11.03 2.48 4.78
CA ASN A 20 -10.00 3.39 5.24
C ASN A 20 -8.59 2.85 5.10
N TYR A 21 -8.42 1.54 4.99
CA TYR A 21 -7.08 0.99 4.86
C TYR A 21 -7.06 -0.41 4.23
N ILE A 22 -5.90 -0.72 3.65
CA ILE A 22 -5.58 -2.03 3.09
C ILE A 22 -4.20 -2.41 3.63
N VAL A 23 -4.05 -3.64 4.08
CA VAL A 23 -2.77 -4.13 4.61
C VAL A 23 -2.35 -5.39 3.87
N TYR A 24 -1.12 -5.37 3.36
CA TYR A 24 -0.47 -6.52 2.74
C TYR A 24 0.67 -7.00 3.64
N LYS A 25 0.76 -8.30 3.83
CA LYS A 25 1.83 -8.92 4.61
C LYS A 25 2.65 -9.83 3.71
N ASN A 26 3.98 -9.71 3.78
CA ASN A 26 4.87 -10.64 3.07
C ASN A 26 4.86 -12.00 3.77
N LYS A 27 4.77 -13.08 2.99
CA LYS A 27 4.69 -14.44 3.54
C LYS A 27 6.02 -14.92 4.13
N LYS A 28 7.14 -14.42 3.63
CA LYS A 28 8.48 -14.91 4.00
C LYS A 28 9.27 -13.92 4.84
N ALA A 29 9.06 -12.63 4.62
CA ALA A 29 9.79 -11.58 5.32
C ALA A 29 8.85 -10.85 6.28
N PRO A 30 9.36 -10.31 7.39
CA PRO A 30 8.52 -9.54 8.32
C PRO A 30 8.27 -8.13 7.79
N ILE A 31 7.61 -8.02 6.65
CA ILE A 31 7.31 -6.76 5.98
C ILE A 31 5.81 -6.63 5.82
N TYR A 32 5.28 -5.49 6.26
CA TYR A 32 3.89 -5.11 6.06
C TYR A 32 3.87 -3.82 5.24
N ILE A 33 2.97 -3.75 4.28
CA ILE A 33 2.73 -2.52 3.51
C ILE A 33 1.28 -2.14 3.74
N GLU A 34 1.07 -0.96 4.31
CA GLU A 34 -0.24 -0.50 4.74
C GLU A 34 -0.59 0.80 4.03
N PHE A 35 -1.76 0.82 3.41
CA PHE A 35 -2.32 2.00 2.78
C PHE A 35 -3.44 2.49 3.68
N GLN A 36 -3.33 3.71 4.15
CA GLN A 36 -4.28 4.25 5.11
C GLN A 36 -4.73 5.65 4.72
N SER A 37 -6.00 5.91 4.91
CA SER A 37 -6.58 7.24 4.74
C SER A 37 -7.34 7.60 5.99
N ASN A 38 -7.08 8.80 6.51
CA ASN A 38 -7.83 9.35 7.65
C ASN A 38 -8.99 10.21 7.16
N LEU A 39 -9.40 10.00 5.92
CA LEU A 39 -10.34 10.88 5.26
C LEU A 39 -11.78 10.61 5.61
N THR A 40 -12.51 11.70 5.79
CA THR A 40 -13.95 11.68 5.57
C THR A 40 -14.19 11.66 4.05
N LYS A 41 -15.35 11.24 3.62
CA LYS A 41 -15.69 11.11 2.19
C LYS A 41 -15.59 12.41 1.40
N THR A 42 -15.40 13.53 2.05
CA THR A 42 -15.42 14.86 1.43
C THR A 42 -14.04 15.43 1.11
N VAL A 43 -12.95 14.82 1.60
CA VAL A 43 -11.59 15.33 1.38
C VAL A 43 -10.68 14.17 1.00
N LYS A 44 -10.46 13.97 -0.28
CA LYS A 44 -9.85 12.74 -0.82
C LYS A 44 -8.32 12.74 -0.93
N HIS A 45 -7.65 13.81 -0.58
CA HIS A 45 -6.21 13.92 -0.82
C HIS A 45 -5.42 14.42 0.39
N ILE A 46 -6.10 14.61 1.52
CA ILE A 46 -5.46 15.03 2.76
C ILE A 46 -5.36 13.81 3.68
N ASN A 47 -4.21 13.62 4.32
CA ASN A 47 -3.95 12.52 5.25
C ASN A 47 -4.05 11.12 4.65
N CYS A 48 -3.85 11.01 3.34
CA CYS A 48 -3.67 9.71 2.69
C CYS A 48 -2.19 9.36 2.73
N TYR A 49 -1.86 8.15 3.15
CA TYR A 49 -0.48 7.72 3.17
C TYR A 49 -0.39 6.20 3.12
N PHE A 50 0.77 5.72 2.71
CA PHE A 50 1.13 4.33 2.94
C PHE A 50 2.33 4.28 3.87
N LYS A 51 2.45 3.20 4.61
CA LYS A 51 3.62 2.97 5.45
C LYS A 51 4.09 1.54 5.29
N ILE A 52 5.38 1.35 5.51
CA ILE A 52 6.02 0.06 5.45
C ILE A 52 6.51 -0.25 6.85
N ILE A 53 6.02 -1.35 7.41
CA ILE A 53 6.44 -1.81 8.72
C ILE A 53 7.42 -2.95 8.52
N ILE A 54 8.64 -2.76 9.02
CA ILE A 54 9.74 -3.68 8.81
C ILE A 54 10.37 -3.98 10.16
N PHE A 55 10.64 -5.26 10.41
CA PHE A 55 11.24 -5.69 11.66
C PHE A 55 12.73 -6.02 11.53
N LYS A 56 13.35 -5.53 10.46
CA LYS A 56 14.80 -5.68 10.22
C LYS A 56 15.46 -4.31 10.09
N THR A 57 16.75 -4.26 10.39
CA THR A 57 17.50 -3.00 10.41
C THR A 57 17.82 -2.44 9.03
N SER A 58 17.83 -3.27 7.99
CA SER A 58 18.01 -2.77 6.64
C SER A 58 17.14 -3.57 5.67
N VAL A 59 16.31 -2.83 4.93
CA VAL A 59 15.42 -3.40 3.93
C VAL A 59 15.30 -2.38 2.80
N TYR A 60 15.22 -2.89 1.59
CA TYR A 60 14.88 -2.05 0.44
C TYR A 60 13.77 -2.72 -0.33
N LEU A 61 12.98 -1.88 -0.98
CA LEU A 61 11.91 -2.35 -1.85
C LEU A 61 12.45 -2.60 -3.24
N THR A 62 11.96 -3.63 -3.89
CA THR A 62 12.27 -3.88 -5.29
C THR A 62 11.45 -2.94 -6.17
N LEU A 63 11.85 -2.83 -7.42
CA LEU A 63 11.08 -2.05 -8.40
C LEU A 63 9.67 -2.61 -8.56
N GLU A 64 9.53 -3.93 -8.55
CA GLU A 64 8.23 -4.59 -8.66
C GLU A 64 7.33 -4.27 -7.48
N GLU A 65 7.89 -4.22 -6.28
CA GLU A 65 7.11 -3.81 -5.09
C GLU A 65 6.66 -2.35 -5.23
N PHE A 66 7.55 -1.50 -5.71
CA PHE A 66 7.22 -0.09 -5.93
C PHE A 66 6.10 0.06 -6.97
N GLN A 67 6.15 -0.72 -8.04
CA GLN A 67 5.10 -0.71 -9.06
C GLN A 67 3.75 -1.16 -8.50
N ALA A 68 3.75 -2.18 -7.65
CA ALA A 68 2.52 -2.64 -6.99
C ALA A 68 1.95 -1.56 -6.07
N ILE A 69 2.81 -0.86 -5.33
CA ILE A 69 2.40 0.26 -4.47
C ILE A 69 1.76 1.36 -5.31
N ASN A 70 2.39 1.74 -6.40
CA ASN A 70 1.86 2.76 -7.30
C ASN A 70 0.51 2.36 -7.87
N LYS A 71 0.37 1.10 -8.25
CA LYS A 71 -0.90 0.60 -8.78
C LYS A 71 -2.01 0.68 -7.72
N GLN A 72 -1.68 0.32 -6.48
CA GLN A 72 -2.65 0.40 -5.39
C GLN A 72 -3.09 1.84 -5.13
N ILE A 73 -2.15 2.77 -5.14
CA ILE A 73 -2.46 4.20 -4.97
C ILE A 73 -3.40 4.66 -6.08
N SER A 74 -3.13 4.25 -7.30
CA SER A 74 -3.98 4.58 -8.46
C SER A 74 -5.39 4.02 -8.30
N GLU A 75 -5.51 2.77 -7.88
CA GLU A 75 -6.81 2.12 -7.68
C GLU A 75 -7.62 2.77 -6.57
N LEU A 76 -6.94 3.28 -5.54
CA LEU A 76 -7.59 4.01 -4.45
C LEU A 76 -8.04 5.41 -4.86
N GLY A 77 -7.57 5.90 -6.01
CA GLY A 77 -7.91 7.24 -6.49
C GLY A 77 -7.19 8.35 -5.73
N TRP A 78 -6.11 8.03 -5.06
CA TRP A 78 -5.33 9.04 -4.34
C TRP A 78 -4.55 9.90 -5.32
N GLU A 79 -4.55 11.19 -5.07
CA GLU A 79 -3.87 12.17 -5.92
C GLU A 79 -2.99 13.08 -5.09
N VAL A 80 -1.85 13.46 -5.67
CA VAL A 80 -1.03 14.53 -5.11
C VAL A 80 -1.62 15.83 -5.63
N LYS A 81 -1.96 16.72 -4.71
CA LYS A 81 -2.51 18.01 -5.08
C LYS A 81 -1.38 18.94 -5.50
N ASP A 82 -1.45 19.43 -6.73
CA ASP A 82 -0.54 20.48 -7.19
C ASP A 82 -0.92 21.81 -6.56
N GLU A 83 0.07 22.46 -6.00
CA GLU A 83 -0.10 23.80 -5.44
C GLU A 83 0.30 24.90 -6.41
#